data_36a76c9dfa6b709af94a5062b382a977
#
_entry.id   36a76c9dfa6b709af94a5062b382a977
#
_cell.length_a   1.000
_cell.length_b   1.000
_cell.length_c   1.000
_cell.angle_alpha   90.00
_cell.angle_beta   90.00
_cell.angle_gamma   90.00
#
_symmetry.space_group_name_H-M   'P 1'
#
loop_
_entity.id
_entity.type
_entity.pdbx_description
1 polymer ?
#
loop_
_entity_poly.entity_id
_entity_poly.type
_entity_poly.pdbx_seq_one_letter_code
_entity_poly.pdbx_strand_id
1 'polypeptide(L)'
;MKRPIVPFAVACGLAVVAAVQILPKAAPQAAEMQMKPPVNVEDIKWGPAPPNIPPGAQLAVVAGDPSKEGLFTMRLKMPANYKVPAHHHATDEFVTVISGDFRVGLGDKLDMDKGQSLKAGAFGEMPAGMNHYAWTTEETVVQIAGPGPFAITYANPADDPSKTK
;
A
#
# COMPACT_ATOMS: atom_id res chain seq x y z
N MET A 1 77.59 -38.04 59.73
CA MET A 1 77.31 -37.34 58.43
C MET A 1 75.86 -37.29 58.20
N LYS A 2 75.20 -36.18 58.46
CA LYS A 2 73.79 -35.95 58.29
C LYS A 2 73.51 -35.24 57.00
N ARG A 3 72.71 -35.83 56.08
CA ARG A 3 72.32 -35.19 54.83
C ARG A 3 71.06 -34.30 55.08
N PRO A 4 70.97 -33.17 54.56
CA PRO A 4 69.79 -32.33 54.70
C PRO A 4 68.66 -32.77 53.74
N ILE A 5 67.42 -32.77 54.22
CA ILE A 5 66.20 -33.04 53.48
C ILE A 5 65.74 -31.71 52.88
N VAL A 6 65.55 -31.66 51.55
CA VAL A 6 65.03 -30.50 50.85
C VAL A 6 63.52 -30.74 50.70
N PRO A 7 62.66 -29.79 51.09
CA PRO A 7 61.23 -29.95 50.88
C PRO A 7 60.87 -29.54 49.44
N PHE A 8 60.14 -30.43 48.77
CA PHE A 8 59.52 -30.19 47.47
C PHE A 8 58.23 -29.33 47.67
N ALA A 9 58.23 -28.12 47.15
CA ALA A 9 57.05 -27.25 47.12
C ALA A 9 56.19 -27.65 45.92
N VAL A 10 55.00 -28.16 46.16
CA VAL A 10 54.00 -28.42 45.13
C VAL A 10 53.23 -27.12 44.88
N ALA A 11 53.47 -26.50 43.70
CA ALA A 11 52.71 -25.35 43.24
C ALA A 11 51.36 -25.83 42.67
N CYS A 12 50.29 -25.58 43.41
CA CYS A 12 48.93 -25.82 42.96
C CYS A 12 48.50 -24.70 42.02
N GLY A 13 48.54 -24.93 40.69
CA GLY A 13 48.08 -23.99 39.70
C GLY A 13 46.53 -23.97 39.65
N LEU A 14 45.94 -22.88 40.09
CA LEU A 14 44.51 -22.61 39.88
C LEU A 14 44.25 -22.25 38.41
N ALA A 15 43.70 -23.19 37.65
CA ALA A 15 43.16 -22.89 36.32
C ALA A 15 41.83 -22.17 36.46
N VAL A 16 41.82 -20.87 36.17
CA VAL A 16 40.58 -20.10 36.05
C VAL A 16 39.93 -20.43 34.71
N VAL A 17 38.91 -21.25 34.70
CA VAL A 17 38.07 -21.51 33.53
C VAL A 17 37.09 -20.32 33.40
N ALA A 18 37.35 -19.39 32.46
CA ALA A 18 36.42 -18.35 32.11
C ALA A 18 35.22 -18.97 31.37
N ALA A 19 34.11 -19.09 32.03
CA ALA A 19 32.86 -19.48 31.39
C ALA A 19 32.36 -18.30 30.51
N VAL A 20 32.47 -18.48 29.20
CA VAL A 20 31.84 -17.57 28.24
C VAL A 20 30.34 -17.81 28.32
N GLN A 21 29.61 -16.89 28.94
CA GLN A 21 28.16 -16.91 28.94
C GLN A 21 27.66 -16.42 27.56
N ILE A 22 27.21 -17.38 26.74
CA ILE A 22 26.48 -17.06 25.50
C ILE A 22 25.09 -16.62 25.91
N LEU A 23 24.86 -15.30 25.96
CA LEU A 23 23.50 -14.75 26.13
C LEU A 23 22.67 -15.16 24.92
N PRO A 24 21.48 -15.75 25.10
CA PRO A 24 20.60 -16.07 23.99
C PRO A 24 20.24 -14.76 23.29
N LYS A 25 20.53 -14.68 21.97
CA LYS A 25 20.09 -13.57 21.12
C LYS A 25 18.55 -13.54 21.20
N ALA A 26 18.00 -12.44 21.75
CA ALA A 26 16.56 -12.26 21.83
C ALA A 26 15.96 -12.47 20.44
N ALA A 27 15.03 -13.40 20.31
CA ALA A 27 14.27 -13.57 19.09
C ALA A 27 13.55 -12.24 18.79
N PRO A 28 13.47 -11.83 17.51
CA PRO A 28 12.71 -10.63 17.18
C PRO A 28 11.29 -10.82 17.72
N GLN A 29 10.90 -9.91 18.61
CA GLN A 29 9.56 -9.90 19.17
C GLN A 29 8.61 -9.69 17.99
N ALA A 30 7.78 -10.67 17.69
CA ALA A 30 6.76 -10.53 16.65
C ALA A 30 5.97 -9.27 16.97
N ALA A 31 5.98 -8.32 16.06
CA ALA A 31 5.17 -7.11 16.21
C ALA A 31 3.73 -7.58 16.46
N GLU A 32 3.18 -7.21 17.60
CA GLU A 32 1.82 -7.57 17.97
C GLU A 32 0.91 -7.04 16.85
N MET A 33 0.36 -7.96 16.05
CA MET A 33 -0.55 -7.61 14.97
C MET A 33 -1.84 -7.09 15.60
N GLN A 34 -1.91 -5.76 15.79
CA GLN A 34 -3.12 -5.11 16.25
C GLN A 34 -4.11 -5.05 15.08
N MET A 35 -5.18 -5.82 15.20
CA MET A 35 -6.30 -5.73 14.26
C MET A 35 -6.95 -4.35 14.40
N LYS A 36 -6.98 -3.58 13.29
CA LYS A 36 -7.81 -2.37 13.25
C LYS A 36 -9.28 -2.78 13.35
N PRO A 37 -10.10 -2.08 14.14
CA PRO A 37 -11.53 -2.37 14.21
C PRO A 37 -12.17 -2.26 12.82
N PRO A 38 -13.19 -3.07 12.52
CA PRO A 38 -13.99 -2.92 11.32
C PRO A 38 -14.61 -1.52 11.25
N VAL A 39 -14.77 -1.01 10.02
CA VAL A 39 -15.34 0.32 9.76
C VAL A 39 -16.63 0.15 8.95
N ASN A 40 -17.74 0.66 9.45
CA ASN A 40 -18.99 0.74 8.71
C ASN A 40 -18.94 1.84 7.64
N VAL A 41 -19.84 1.76 6.65
CA VAL A 41 -19.84 2.70 5.52
C VAL A 41 -20.09 4.14 5.97
N GLU A 42 -20.91 4.35 6.98
CA GLU A 42 -21.21 5.66 7.59
C GLU A 42 -20.06 6.27 8.37
N ASP A 43 -19.11 5.44 8.81
CA ASP A 43 -17.95 5.87 9.58
C ASP A 43 -16.75 6.23 8.70
N ILE A 44 -16.83 5.98 7.39
CA ILE A 44 -15.75 6.29 6.46
C ILE A 44 -15.49 7.79 6.43
N LYS A 45 -14.23 8.17 6.66
CA LYS A 45 -13.80 9.57 6.67
C LYS A 45 -13.36 9.97 5.26
N TRP A 46 -14.22 10.68 4.58
CA TRP A 46 -13.94 11.22 3.26
C TRP A 46 -13.17 12.54 3.35
N GLY A 47 -12.18 12.69 2.50
CA GLY A 47 -11.43 13.92 2.28
C GLY A 47 -11.35 14.28 0.80
N PRO A 48 -10.82 15.46 0.45
CA PRO A 48 -10.59 15.79 -0.96
C PRO A 48 -9.59 14.80 -1.57
N ALA A 49 -9.79 14.43 -2.83
CA ALA A 49 -8.80 13.67 -3.57
C ALA A 49 -7.49 14.47 -3.73
N PRO A 50 -6.33 13.81 -3.88
CA PRO A 50 -5.06 14.47 -4.14
C PRO A 50 -5.10 15.36 -5.41
N PRO A 51 -4.25 16.39 -5.50
CA PRO A 51 -4.31 17.38 -6.61
C PRO A 51 -4.00 16.79 -8.00
N ASN A 52 -3.40 15.63 -8.07
CA ASN A 52 -3.16 14.88 -9.31
C ASN A 52 -4.36 14.00 -9.74
N ILE A 53 -5.46 14.04 -9.02
CA ILE A 53 -6.75 13.48 -9.42
C ILE A 53 -7.64 14.66 -9.86
N PRO A 54 -8.43 14.54 -10.93
CA PRO A 54 -9.32 15.61 -11.38
C PRO A 54 -10.20 16.15 -10.24
N PRO A 55 -10.46 17.44 -10.14
CA PRO A 55 -11.19 18.04 -9.04
C PRO A 55 -12.63 17.52 -8.95
N GLY A 56 -13.17 17.48 -7.74
CA GLY A 56 -14.55 17.06 -7.46
C GLY A 56 -14.68 15.68 -6.83
N ALA A 57 -13.67 14.82 -6.92
CA ALA A 57 -13.68 13.54 -6.24
C ALA A 57 -13.30 13.66 -4.75
N GLN A 58 -13.77 12.71 -3.96
CA GLN A 58 -13.38 12.49 -2.57
C GLN A 58 -12.70 11.14 -2.41
N LEU A 59 -11.72 11.08 -1.53
CA LEU A 59 -10.95 9.87 -1.26
C LEU A 59 -10.99 9.51 0.23
N ALA A 60 -11.02 8.22 0.52
CA ALA A 60 -10.90 7.68 1.87
C ALA A 60 -9.96 6.48 1.88
N VAL A 61 -8.89 6.52 2.66
CA VAL A 61 -8.03 5.35 2.89
C VAL A 61 -8.68 4.47 3.94
N VAL A 62 -9.04 3.23 3.55
CA VAL A 62 -9.71 2.26 4.41
C VAL A 62 -8.67 1.39 5.15
N ALA A 63 -7.62 0.97 4.45
CA ALA A 63 -6.55 0.17 5.04
C ALA A 63 -5.21 0.46 4.36
N GLY A 64 -4.11 0.25 5.07
CA GLY A 64 -2.76 0.48 4.55
C GLY A 64 -2.44 1.96 4.35
N ASP A 65 -1.43 2.22 3.52
CA ASP A 65 -0.99 3.56 3.12
C ASP A 65 -0.58 3.50 1.65
N PRO A 66 -1.35 4.12 0.73
CA PRO A 66 -1.04 4.06 -0.71
C PRO A 66 0.29 4.73 -1.09
N SER A 67 0.89 5.52 -0.20
CA SER A 67 2.18 6.16 -0.45
C SER A 67 3.39 5.30 -0.08
N LYS A 68 3.18 4.15 0.57
CA LYS A 68 4.23 3.27 1.09
C LYS A 68 4.17 1.89 0.49
N GLU A 69 5.26 1.14 0.64
CA GLU A 69 5.27 -0.29 0.33
C GLU A 69 4.24 -1.05 1.18
N GLY A 70 3.61 -2.07 0.57
CA GLY A 70 2.60 -2.90 1.19
C GLY A 70 1.23 -2.76 0.53
N LEU A 71 0.29 -3.57 0.99
CA LEU A 71 -1.07 -3.54 0.46
C LEU A 71 -1.85 -2.36 1.04
N PHE A 72 -2.62 -1.71 0.19
CA PHE A 72 -3.57 -0.68 0.59
C PHE A 72 -4.97 -0.99 0.06
N THR A 73 -5.95 -0.36 0.69
CA THR A 73 -7.32 -0.27 0.20
C THR A 73 -7.82 1.16 0.43
N MET A 74 -8.31 1.78 -0.62
CA MET A 74 -8.93 3.11 -0.56
C MET A 74 -10.25 3.12 -1.31
N ARG A 75 -11.08 4.10 -1.06
CA ARG A 75 -12.30 4.36 -1.82
C ARG A 75 -12.24 5.72 -2.47
N LEU A 76 -12.69 5.77 -3.71
CA LEU A 76 -12.84 6.99 -4.48
C LEU A 76 -14.32 7.21 -4.75
N LYS A 77 -14.85 8.37 -4.34
CA LYS A 77 -16.20 8.82 -4.63
C LYS A 77 -16.14 9.91 -5.67
N MET A 78 -16.79 9.68 -6.79
CA MET A 78 -16.80 10.53 -7.97
C MET A 78 -18.22 11.05 -8.22
N PRO A 79 -18.41 12.33 -8.50
CA PRO A 79 -19.72 12.86 -8.88
C PRO A 79 -20.17 12.31 -10.25
N ALA A 80 -21.41 12.57 -10.62
CA ALA A 80 -21.91 12.29 -11.97
C ALA A 80 -21.09 13.05 -13.04
N ASN A 81 -20.89 12.41 -14.20
CA ASN A 81 -20.14 12.95 -15.34
C ASN A 81 -18.64 13.25 -15.04
N TYR A 82 -18.11 12.64 -14.02
CA TYR A 82 -16.69 12.73 -13.68
C TYR A 82 -15.85 11.97 -14.71
N LYS A 83 -14.65 12.47 -14.99
CA LYS A 83 -13.74 11.87 -15.98
C LYS A 83 -12.35 11.80 -15.39
N VAL A 84 -11.72 10.63 -15.54
CA VAL A 84 -10.31 10.41 -15.28
C VAL A 84 -9.65 10.12 -16.64
N PRO A 85 -8.86 11.05 -17.19
CA PRO A 85 -8.17 10.87 -18.46
C PRO A 85 -7.27 9.63 -18.47
N ALA A 86 -6.81 9.23 -19.64
CA ALA A 86 -5.96 8.06 -19.82
C ALA A 86 -4.68 8.16 -18.96
N HIS A 87 -4.46 7.12 -18.17
CA HIS A 87 -3.37 7.04 -17.21
C HIS A 87 -3.01 5.58 -16.95
N HIS A 88 -1.91 5.38 -16.24
CA HIS A 88 -1.51 4.07 -15.73
C HIS A 88 -0.93 4.22 -14.30
N HIS A 89 -0.74 3.07 -13.66
CA HIS A 89 -0.07 2.94 -12.38
C HIS A 89 1.19 2.08 -12.53
N ALA A 90 2.18 2.28 -11.66
CA ALA A 90 3.40 1.47 -11.66
C ALA A 90 3.16 0.06 -11.08
N THR A 91 2.02 -0.16 -10.40
CA THR A 91 1.60 -1.41 -9.78
C THR A 91 0.20 -1.78 -10.26
N ASP A 92 -0.19 -3.03 -10.10
CA ASP A 92 -1.54 -3.49 -10.44
C ASP A 92 -2.59 -2.76 -9.61
N GLU A 93 -3.69 -2.40 -10.24
CA GLU A 93 -4.86 -1.80 -9.62
C GLU A 93 -6.05 -2.75 -9.69
N PHE A 94 -6.67 -3.00 -8.54
CA PHE A 94 -7.88 -3.81 -8.41
C PHE A 94 -9.04 -2.91 -8.01
N VAL A 95 -10.04 -2.80 -8.90
CA VAL A 95 -11.21 -1.95 -8.70
C VAL A 95 -12.45 -2.79 -8.46
N THR A 96 -13.15 -2.50 -7.36
CA THR A 96 -14.50 -3.03 -7.10
C THR A 96 -15.48 -1.88 -7.07
N VAL A 97 -16.55 -1.96 -7.84
CA VAL A 97 -17.61 -0.96 -7.83
C VAL A 97 -18.51 -1.20 -6.60
N ILE A 98 -18.58 -0.21 -5.71
CA ILE A 98 -19.41 -0.25 -4.51
C ILE A 98 -20.82 0.25 -4.82
N SER A 99 -20.94 1.35 -5.58
CA SER A 99 -22.22 1.93 -6.00
C SER A 99 -22.06 2.73 -7.29
N GLY A 100 -23.15 2.96 -8.00
CA GLY A 100 -23.21 3.77 -9.22
C GLY A 100 -22.86 3.02 -10.51
N ASP A 101 -22.43 3.77 -11.52
CA ASP A 101 -22.05 3.30 -12.86
C ASP A 101 -20.63 3.76 -13.17
N PHE A 102 -19.66 2.89 -12.92
CA PHE A 102 -18.27 3.10 -13.26
C PHE A 102 -18.00 2.59 -14.67
N ARG A 103 -17.49 3.44 -15.51
CA ARG A 103 -17.12 3.09 -16.88
C ARG A 103 -15.63 3.15 -17.04
N VAL A 104 -15.05 2.13 -17.66
CA VAL A 104 -13.61 2.00 -17.87
C VAL A 104 -13.32 1.60 -19.31
N GLY A 105 -12.31 2.20 -19.89
CA GLY A 105 -11.80 1.85 -21.20
C GLY A 105 -10.28 1.78 -21.21
N LEU A 106 -9.73 1.10 -22.21
CA LEU A 106 -8.28 0.89 -22.38
C LEU A 106 -7.74 1.77 -23.51
N GLY A 107 -6.51 2.25 -23.35
CA GLY A 107 -5.80 3.04 -24.34
C GLY A 107 -5.34 4.41 -23.85
N ASP A 108 -4.67 5.14 -24.74
CA ASP A 108 -3.92 6.35 -24.42
C ASP A 108 -4.78 7.63 -24.44
N LYS A 109 -6.06 7.49 -24.78
CA LYS A 109 -6.99 8.61 -24.89
C LYS A 109 -8.38 8.19 -24.43
N LEU A 110 -9.01 9.06 -23.61
CA LEU A 110 -10.39 8.86 -23.19
C LEU A 110 -11.33 8.83 -24.40
N ASP A 111 -12.03 7.72 -24.58
CA ASP A 111 -13.01 7.47 -25.62
C ASP A 111 -14.26 6.85 -24.97
N MET A 112 -15.29 7.67 -24.76
CA MET A 112 -16.49 7.26 -24.03
C MET A 112 -17.36 6.28 -24.82
N ASP A 113 -17.09 6.07 -26.12
CA ASP A 113 -17.80 5.12 -26.97
C ASP A 113 -17.20 3.70 -26.88
N LYS A 114 -15.99 3.55 -26.29
CA LYS A 114 -15.25 2.28 -26.20
C LYS A 114 -15.11 1.69 -24.82
N GLY A 115 -15.76 2.26 -23.82
CA GLY A 115 -15.65 1.75 -22.45
C GLY A 115 -16.71 0.73 -22.09
N GLN A 116 -16.41 -0.04 -21.07
CA GLN A 116 -17.33 -0.98 -20.44
C GLN A 116 -17.99 -0.35 -19.21
N SER A 117 -19.31 -0.52 -19.07
CA SER A 117 -20.02 -0.15 -17.86
C SER A 117 -19.90 -1.26 -16.82
N LEU A 118 -19.47 -0.90 -15.63
CA LEU A 118 -19.34 -1.74 -14.46
C LEU A 118 -20.31 -1.24 -13.38
N LYS A 119 -21.24 -2.09 -12.98
CA LYS A 119 -22.26 -1.80 -11.94
C LYS A 119 -21.79 -2.27 -10.56
N ALA A 120 -22.52 -1.89 -9.53
CA ALA A 120 -22.24 -2.31 -8.16
C ALA A 120 -21.99 -3.82 -8.04
N GLY A 121 -20.91 -4.21 -7.38
CA GLY A 121 -20.41 -5.59 -7.28
C GLY A 121 -19.50 -6.03 -8.42
N ALA A 122 -19.38 -5.26 -9.51
CA ALA A 122 -18.43 -5.59 -10.59
C ALA A 122 -16.99 -5.35 -10.14
N PHE A 123 -16.09 -6.07 -10.80
CA PHE A 123 -14.65 -6.05 -10.53
C PHE A 123 -13.87 -5.85 -11.82
N GLY A 124 -12.78 -5.11 -11.75
CA GLY A 124 -11.81 -4.92 -12.82
C GLY A 124 -10.40 -4.97 -12.29
N GLU A 125 -9.49 -5.49 -13.11
CA GLU A 125 -8.05 -5.47 -12.87
C GLU A 125 -7.39 -4.64 -13.98
N MET A 126 -6.59 -3.67 -13.59
CA MET A 126 -5.75 -2.87 -14.47
C MET A 126 -4.28 -3.20 -14.17
N PRO A 127 -3.64 -4.01 -15.02
CA PRO A 127 -2.23 -4.39 -14.86
C PRO A 127 -1.30 -3.17 -14.86
N ALA A 128 -0.19 -3.29 -14.14
CA ALA A 128 0.87 -2.28 -14.07
C ALA A 128 1.30 -1.80 -15.47
N GLY A 129 1.38 -0.50 -15.66
CA GLY A 129 1.78 0.15 -16.91
C GLY A 129 0.71 0.14 -18.01
N MET A 130 -0.46 -0.45 -17.80
CA MET A 130 -1.55 -0.47 -18.81
C MET A 130 -2.32 0.85 -18.77
N ASN A 131 -2.28 1.60 -19.88
CA ASN A 131 -3.06 2.83 -20.01
C ASN A 131 -4.56 2.52 -20.07
N HIS A 132 -5.30 3.13 -19.17
CA HIS A 132 -6.74 3.05 -19.05
C HIS A 132 -7.33 4.40 -18.68
N TYR A 133 -8.61 4.58 -18.86
CA TYR A 133 -9.35 5.80 -18.53
C TYR A 133 -10.71 5.43 -17.95
N ALA A 134 -11.29 6.32 -17.16
CA ALA A 134 -12.57 6.07 -16.53
C ALA A 134 -13.50 7.27 -16.58
N TRP A 135 -14.81 7.00 -16.48
CA TRP A 135 -15.81 8.05 -16.28
C TRP A 135 -17.03 7.50 -15.57
N THR A 136 -17.87 8.40 -15.10
CA THR A 136 -19.10 8.08 -14.40
C THR A 136 -20.29 8.72 -15.08
N THR A 137 -21.47 8.13 -14.98
CA THR A 137 -22.73 8.72 -15.46
C THR A 137 -23.61 9.21 -14.30
N GLU A 138 -23.33 8.74 -13.11
CA GLU A 138 -23.99 9.10 -11.85
C GLU A 138 -22.94 9.13 -10.73
N GLU A 139 -23.33 9.57 -9.52
CA GLU A 139 -22.41 9.48 -8.39
C GLU A 139 -21.99 8.02 -8.17
N THR A 140 -20.70 7.79 -8.16
CA THR A 140 -20.12 6.44 -8.16
C THR A 140 -19.05 6.33 -7.09
N VAL A 141 -19.10 5.22 -6.35
CA VAL A 141 -18.07 4.86 -5.39
C VAL A 141 -17.39 3.58 -5.86
N VAL A 142 -16.07 3.65 -6.00
CA VAL A 142 -15.23 2.47 -6.24
C VAL A 142 -14.31 2.23 -5.06
N GLN A 143 -13.99 0.97 -4.81
CA GLN A 143 -12.90 0.57 -3.92
C GLN A 143 -11.71 0.15 -4.77
N ILE A 144 -10.57 0.74 -4.49
CA ILE A 144 -9.30 0.49 -5.15
C ILE A 144 -8.39 -0.21 -4.14
N ALA A 145 -7.78 -1.30 -4.55
CA ALA A 145 -6.78 -2.02 -3.76
C ALA A 145 -5.57 -2.34 -4.64
N GLY A 146 -4.41 -2.49 -4.03
CA GLY A 146 -3.18 -2.84 -4.74
C GLY A 146 -1.97 -2.77 -3.85
N PRO A 147 -0.79 -3.07 -4.40
CA PRO A 147 0.47 -2.79 -3.74
C PRO A 147 0.84 -1.30 -3.91
N GLY A 148 1.34 -0.68 -2.83
CA GLY A 148 1.95 0.65 -2.88
C GLY A 148 3.47 0.57 -3.08
N PRO A 149 4.13 1.69 -3.40
CA PRO A 149 3.55 3.01 -3.56
C PRO A 149 2.68 3.14 -4.82
N PHE A 150 1.51 3.74 -4.68
CA PHE A 150 0.51 3.85 -5.73
C PHE A 150 0.41 5.31 -6.20
N ALA A 151 0.70 5.54 -7.47
CA ALA A 151 0.67 6.85 -8.08
C ALA A 151 -0.01 6.78 -9.45
N ILE A 152 -0.64 7.87 -9.87
CA ILE A 152 -1.19 8.03 -11.21
C ILE A 152 -0.18 8.72 -12.13
N THR A 153 0.00 8.16 -13.32
CA THR A 153 0.81 8.75 -14.40
C THR A 153 -0.08 8.92 -15.63
N TYR A 154 -0.33 10.15 -16.04
CA TYR A 154 -1.17 10.43 -17.21
C TYR A 154 -0.45 10.11 -18.52
N ALA A 155 -1.14 9.45 -19.45
CA ALA A 155 -0.63 9.13 -20.78
C ALA A 155 -0.26 10.44 -21.55
N ASN A 156 -1.09 11.47 -21.44
CA ASN A 156 -0.76 12.82 -21.86
C ASN A 156 -0.44 13.69 -20.63
N PRO A 157 0.79 14.17 -20.45
CA PRO A 157 1.16 14.99 -19.30
C PRO A 157 0.35 16.28 -19.11
N ALA A 158 -0.33 16.77 -20.17
CA ALA A 158 -1.20 17.94 -20.10
C ALA A 158 -2.54 17.64 -19.39
N ASP A 159 -2.89 16.36 -19.23
CA ASP A 159 -4.10 15.94 -18.52
C ASP A 159 -3.90 15.85 -17.00
N ASP A 160 -2.66 16.03 -16.52
CA ASP A 160 -2.35 16.06 -15.09
C ASP A 160 -2.84 17.37 -14.45
N PRO A 161 -3.91 17.33 -13.64
CA PRO A 161 -4.50 18.54 -13.08
C PRO A 161 -3.59 19.26 -12.09
N SER A 162 -2.57 18.59 -11.55
CA SER A 162 -1.61 19.23 -10.66
C SER A 162 -0.64 20.18 -11.38
N LYS A 163 -0.54 20.07 -12.70
CA LYS A 163 0.33 20.90 -13.56
C LYS A 163 -0.39 22.08 -14.21
N THR A 164 -1.72 22.06 -14.19
CA THR A 164 -2.53 23.19 -14.69
C THR A 164 -2.76 24.18 -13.54
N LYS A 165 -1.99 25.26 -13.52
CA LYS A 165 -2.23 26.46 -12.70
C LYS A 165 -2.72 27.58 -13.57
#